data_ec4f9f8e788d9ecb034c82c016f009f1
#
_entry.id   ec4f9f8e788d9ecb034c82c016f009f1
#
_cell.length_a   1.000
_cell.length_b   1.000
_cell.length_c   1.000
_cell.angle_alpha   90.00
_cell.angle_beta   90.00
_cell.angle_gamma   90.00
#
_symmetry.space_group_name_H-M   'P 1'
#
loop_
_entity.id
_entity.type
_entity.pdbx_description
1 polymer ?
#
loop_
_entity_poly.entity_id
_entity_poly.type
_entity_poly.pdbx_seq_one_letter_code
_entity_poly.pdbx_strand_id
1 'polypeptide(L)'
;MTQRHYVLTVICPDRTGIVAELSGFFADRGGWVDEADFFTDDASGKFFARLSIRAGDLDFEQIRAEFAEFAPDTADWKLWDTAHRRKAVILVTKEGHCLHDLLGRVGQRDYPMDVACVIGNHEDLRPMAEAHGLDYHYVPFPKDAVGKRKAFDEVAEIVDDHDPDAIVLAKFMQILPPDLCEKWAGKAINIHHSFLPSFMGARPYNQAYTRGVKLIGATCHFATTDLDDGPIIEQDVIRVTHKDSPTELQRVGRDAEKQVLARGLRFHLEDRILVYGNRTVIFD
;
A
#
# COMPACT_ATOMS: atom_id res chain seq x y z
N MET A 1 4.04 24.11 -12.16
CA MET A 1 3.82 23.93 -10.71
C MET A 1 2.58 23.08 -10.59
N THR A 2 2.64 21.90 -10.00
CA THR A 2 1.46 21.09 -9.68
C THR A 2 0.62 21.86 -8.67
N GLN A 3 -0.65 22.04 -8.96
CA GLN A 3 -1.58 22.75 -8.09
C GLN A 3 -1.78 21.95 -6.80
N ARG A 4 -1.72 22.60 -5.64
CA ARG A 4 -1.92 21.97 -4.33
C ARG A 4 -3.37 21.53 -4.19
N HIS A 5 -3.58 20.30 -3.73
CA HIS A 5 -4.90 19.74 -3.47
C HIS A 5 -5.00 19.21 -2.04
N TYR A 6 -6.21 19.13 -1.54
CA TYR A 6 -6.55 18.35 -0.36
C TYR A 6 -7.35 17.14 -0.82
N VAL A 7 -7.01 15.97 -0.32
CA VAL A 7 -7.75 14.73 -0.62
C VAL A 7 -8.51 14.31 0.62
N LEU A 8 -9.84 14.28 0.51
CA LEU A 8 -10.74 13.77 1.53
C LEU A 8 -11.17 12.34 1.17
N THR A 9 -11.08 11.43 2.13
CA THR A 9 -11.73 10.12 2.06
C THR A 9 -12.74 9.98 3.20
N VAL A 10 -13.88 9.36 2.93
CA VAL A 10 -14.95 9.16 3.91
C VAL A 10 -15.57 7.78 3.75
N ILE A 11 -15.76 7.08 4.88
CA ILE A 11 -16.60 5.88 4.98
C ILE A 11 -17.66 6.14 6.05
N CYS A 12 -18.93 6.04 5.71
CA CYS A 12 -20.01 6.27 6.66
C CYS A 12 -21.26 5.46 6.29
N PRO A 13 -22.29 5.38 7.13
CA PRO A 13 -23.60 4.85 6.75
C PRO A 13 -24.18 5.65 5.58
N ASP A 14 -24.73 4.95 4.57
CA ASP A 14 -25.34 5.62 3.42
C ASP A 14 -26.65 6.29 3.79
N ARG A 15 -26.92 7.45 3.19
CA ARG A 15 -28.15 8.20 3.35
C ARG A 15 -28.37 9.22 2.23
N THR A 16 -29.60 9.60 2.00
CA THR A 16 -29.94 10.66 1.07
C THR A 16 -29.27 11.99 1.43
N GLY A 17 -28.73 12.68 0.43
CA GLY A 17 -28.15 14.02 0.56
C GLY A 17 -26.67 14.07 0.89
N ILE A 18 -26.02 12.94 1.22
CA ILE A 18 -24.62 12.91 1.65
C ILE A 18 -23.65 13.52 0.64
N VAL A 19 -23.84 13.27 -0.66
CA VAL A 19 -23.00 13.83 -1.72
C VAL A 19 -23.12 15.36 -1.75
N ALA A 20 -24.35 15.88 -1.64
CA ALA A 20 -24.60 17.32 -1.61
C ALA A 20 -23.96 17.97 -0.38
N GLU A 21 -24.04 17.34 0.77
CA GLU A 21 -23.44 17.84 2.01
C GLU A 21 -21.90 17.86 1.94
N LEU A 22 -21.26 16.79 1.48
CA LEU A 22 -19.80 16.72 1.35
C LEU A 22 -19.28 17.76 0.34
N SER A 23 -19.94 17.88 -0.82
CA SER A 23 -19.55 18.84 -1.84
C SER A 23 -19.84 20.29 -1.40
N GLY A 24 -20.99 20.52 -0.75
CA GLY A 24 -21.40 21.81 -0.22
C GLY A 24 -20.45 22.32 0.87
N PHE A 25 -19.97 21.44 1.74
CA PHE A 25 -19.02 21.81 2.79
C PHE A 25 -17.81 22.56 2.24
N PHE A 26 -17.21 22.07 1.15
CA PHE A 26 -16.06 22.74 0.51
C PHE A 26 -16.49 23.94 -0.34
N ALA A 27 -17.60 23.84 -1.07
CA ALA A 27 -18.09 24.92 -1.93
C ALA A 27 -18.41 26.18 -1.13
N ASP A 28 -19.08 26.06 0.03
CA ASP A 28 -19.42 27.15 0.93
C ASP A 28 -18.19 27.90 1.49
N ARG A 29 -17.03 27.24 1.46
CA ARG A 29 -15.73 27.77 1.90
C ARG A 29 -14.84 28.24 0.74
N GLY A 30 -15.37 28.29 -0.47
CA GLY A 30 -14.60 28.65 -1.66
C GLY A 30 -13.70 27.57 -2.21
N GLY A 31 -13.81 26.33 -1.70
CA GLY A 31 -13.11 25.17 -2.22
C GLY A 31 -13.66 24.72 -3.57
N TRP A 32 -12.75 24.29 -4.44
CA TRP A 32 -13.10 23.76 -5.76
C TRP A 32 -12.86 22.27 -5.80
N VAL A 33 -13.93 21.47 -5.92
CA VAL A 33 -13.83 20.01 -6.05
C VAL A 33 -13.49 19.68 -7.51
N ASP A 34 -12.29 19.17 -7.75
CA ASP A 34 -11.80 18.79 -9.09
C ASP A 34 -12.20 17.35 -9.44
N GLU A 35 -12.14 16.44 -8.47
CA GLU A 35 -12.53 15.02 -8.61
C GLU A 35 -13.42 14.62 -7.44
N ALA A 36 -14.43 13.82 -7.71
CA ALA A 36 -15.31 13.27 -6.69
C ALA A 36 -15.78 11.88 -7.12
N ASP A 37 -15.31 10.87 -6.39
CA ASP A 37 -15.65 9.47 -6.59
C ASP A 37 -16.52 8.99 -5.44
N PHE A 38 -17.60 8.29 -5.76
CA PHE A 38 -18.56 7.80 -4.79
C PHE A 38 -18.94 6.36 -5.08
N PHE A 39 -19.09 5.58 -4.04
CA PHE A 39 -19.58 4.23 -4.14
C PHE A 39 -20.48 3.89 -2.94
N THR A 40 -21.63 3.28 -3.18
CA THR A 40 -22.50 2.72 -2.16
C THR A 40 -22.44 1.20 -2.24
N ASP A 41 -22.10 0.55 -1.13
CA ASP A 41 -22.20 -0.89 -0.99
C ASP A 41 -23.55 -1.26 -0.36
N ASP A 42 -24.53 -1.62 -1.19
CA ASP A 42 -25.88 -1.97 -0.76
C ASP A 42 -25.89 -3.12 0.27
N ALA A 43 -24.92 -4.03 0.20
CA ALA A 43 -24.85 -5.18 1.10
C ALA A 43 -24.49 -4.77 2.55
N SER A 44 -23.66 -3.76 2.73
CA SER A 44 -23.24 -3.25 4.03
C SER A 44 -23.99 -1.99 4.46
N GLY A 45 -24.72 -1.33 3.54
CA GLY A 45 -25.33 -0.02 3.77
C GLY A 45 -24.29 1.08 4.02
N LYS A 46 -23.06 0.93 3.48
CA LYS A 46 -21.97 1.89 3.62
C LYS A 46 -21.80 2.71 2.34
N PHE A 47 -21.51 3.98 2.56
CA PHE A 47 -21.12 4.93 1.54
C PHE A 47 -19.62 5.20 1.64
N PHE A 48 -18.95 5.24 0.51
CA PHE A 48 -17.54 5.51 0.34
C PHE A 48 -17.36 6.70 -0.57
N ALA A 49 -16.51 7.63 -0.19
CA ALA A 49 -16.23 8.82 -0.96
C ALA A 49 -14.74 9.14 -0.98
N ARG A 50 -14.26 9.63 -2.13
CA ARG A 50 -12.98 10.29 -2.29
C ARG A 50 -13.20 11.58 -3.04
N LEU A 51 -12.76 12.71 -2.49
CA LEU A 51 -12.82 14.00 -3.13
C LEU A 51 -11.41 14.59 -3.22
N SER A 52 -11.08 15.16 -4.38
CA SER A 52 -9.87 15.96 -4.58
C SER A 52 -10.28 17.42 -4.69
N ILE A 53 -9.84 18.24 -3.74
CA ILE A 53 -10.23 19.62 -3.58
C ILE A 53 -9.01 20.51 -3.87
N ARG A 54 -9.15 21.43 -4.79
CA ARG A 54 -8.14 22.46 -5.04
C ARG A 54 -7.99 23.33 -3.81
N ALA A 55 -6.77 23.37 -3.23
CA ALA A 55 -6.52 24.07 -1.98
C ALA A 55 -6.81 25.58 -2.08
N GLY A 56 -6.38 26.22 -3.20
CA GLY A 56 -6.58 27.67 -3.34
C GLY A 56 -6.07 28.43 -2.11
N ASP A 57 -6.96 29.25 -1.53
CA ASP A 57 -6.71 30.04 -0.32
C ASP A 57 -7.17 29.30 0.96
N LEU A 58 -7.61 28.04 0.89
CA LEU A 58 -8.04 27.27 2.06
C LEU A 58 -6.84 26.92 2.94
N ASP A 59 -6.96 27.20 4.22
CA ASP A 59 -6.01 26.72 5.23
C ASP A 59 -6.30 25.25 5.61
N PHE A 60 -5.28 24.41 5.59
CA PHE A 60 -5.42 22.98 5.82
C PHE A 60 -5.89 22.65 7.23
N GLU A 61 -5.27 23.25 8.25
CA GLU A 61 -5.61 22.96 9.64
C GLU A 61 -7.01 23.49 9.99
N GLN A 62 -7.35 24.66 9.47
CA GLN A 62 -8.70 25.20 9.65
C GLN A 62 -9.75 24.31 9.00
N ILE A 63 -9.59 23.92 7.73
CA ILE A 63 -10.57 23.09 7.02
C ILE A 63 -10.70 21.70 7.65
N ARG A 64 -9.59 21.15 8.15
CA ARG A 64 -9.57 19.89 8.86
C ARG A 64 -10.33 19.95 10.19
N ALA A 65 -10.13 21.02 10.96
CA ALA A 65 -10.86 21.25 12.21
C ALA A 65 -12.37 21.44 11.97
N GLU A 66 -12.74 22.26 10.99
CA GLU A 66 -14.13 22.49 10.62
C GLU A 66 -14.82 21.22 10.07
N PHE A 67 -14.07 20.38 9.30
CA PHE A 67 -14.61 19.11 8.82
C PHE A 67 -14.79 18.11 9.98
N ALA A 68 -13.94 18.12 10.98
CA ALA A 68 -14.11 17.30 12.18
C ALA A 68 -15.39 17.62 12.96
N GLU A 69 -15.79 18.90 12.98
CA GLU A 69 -17.07 19.33 13.59
C GLU A 69 -18.28 19.01 12.69
N PHE A 70 -18.08 19.01 11.38
CA PHE A 70 -19.11 18.73 10.39
C PHE A 70 -19.41 17.25 10.22
N ALA A 71 -18.37 16.41 10.23
CA ALA A 71 -18.49 14.97 9.97
C ALA A 71 -19.29 14.28 11.10
N PRO A 72 -20.22 13.38 10.78
CA PRO A 72 -20.92 12.61 11.81
C PRO A 72 -19.94 11.69 12.54
N ASP A 73 -20.18 11.47 13.84
CA ASP A 73 -19.36 10.58 14.70
C ASP A 73 -19.20 9.16 14.17
N THR A 74 -20.10 8.74 13.28
CA THR A 74 -20.09 7.41 12.64
C THR A 74 -19.23 7.35 11.38
N ALA A 75 -18.67 8.48 10.94
CA ALA A 75 -17.80 8.54 9.75
C ALA A 75 -16.35 8.26 10.12
N ASP A 76 -15.74 7.35 9.37
CA ASP A 76 -14.28 7.22 9.29
C ASP A 76 -13.81 8.10 8.13
N TRP A 77 -12.98 9.10 8.41
CA TRP A 77 -12.53 10.03 7.40
C TRP A 77 -11.07 10.41 7.57
N LYS A 78 -10.44 10.77 6.47
CA LYS A 78 -9.08 11.30 6.43
C LYS A 78 -9.04 12.49 5.48
N LEU A 79 -8.26 13.50 5.82
CA LEU A 79 -7.94 14.62 4.95
C LEU A 79 -6.42 14.71 4.81
N TRP A 80 -5.92 14.77 3.59
CA TRP A 80 -4.51 14.83 3.28
C TRP A 80 -4.18 16.03 2.40
N ASP A 81 -3.04 16.66 2.67
CA ASP A 81 -2.49 17.73 1.87
C ASP A 81 -1.43 17.20 0.90
N THR A 82 -1.70 17.28 -0.39
CA THR A 82 -0.80 16.79 -1.44
C THR A 82 0.52 17.57 -1.57
N ALA A 83 0.66 18.71 -0.88
CA ALA A 83 1.95 19.41 -0.77
C ALA A 83 2.96 18.60 0.05
N HIS A 84 2.49 17.74 0.95
CA HIS A 84 3.34 16.87 1.76
C HIS A 84 3.54 15.54 1.06
N ARG A 85 4.79 15.21 0.75
CA ARG A 85 5.14 13.90 0.18
C ARG A 85 5.10 12.85 1.28
N ARG A 86 4.54 11.70 0.95
CA ARG A 86 4.51 10.55 1.86
C ARG A 86 5.91 10.00 2.11
N LYS A 87 6.17 9.49 3.30
CA LYS A 87 7.41 8.75 3.62
C LYS A 87 7.17 7.25 3.54
N ALA A 88 8.09 6.51 2.94
CA ALA A 88 8.04 5.06 2.90
C ALA A 88 9.33 4.44 3.42
N VAL A 89 9.19 3.36 4.18
CA VAL A 89 10.28 2.43 4.51
C VAL A 89 10.08 1.16 3.70
N ILE A 90 11.14 0.65 3.05
CA ILE A 90 11.06 -0.53 2.19
C ILE A 90 11.83 -1.68 2.83
N LEU A 91 11.13 -2.80 3.10
CA LEU A 91 11.70 -4.03 3.63
C LEU A 91 11.97 -5.02 2.50
N VAL A 92 13.19 -5.58 2.48
CA VAL A 92 13.65 -6.46 1.39
C VAL A 92 14.38 -7.70 1.91
N THR A 93 14.50 -8.72 1.05
CA THR A 93 15.37 -9.89 1.31
C THR A 93 16.49 -9.93 0.25
N LYS A 94 16.41 -10.82 -0.74
CA LYS A 94 17.47 -11.00 -1.78
C LYS A 94 17.00 -10.61 -3.17
N GLU A 95 15.71 -10.81 -3.46
CA GLU A 95 15.16 -10.54 -4.79
C GLU A 95 14.88 -9.03 -4.95
N GLY A 96 15.66 -8.39 -5.84
CA GLY A 96 15.68 -6.93 -5.97
C GLY A 96 14.73 -6.35 -7.02
N HIS A 97 13.95 -7.16 -7.75
CA HIS A 97 13.14 -6.67 -8.87
C HIS A 97 12.07 -5.64 -8.45
N CYS A 98 11.41 -5.85 -7.30
CA CYS A 98 10.44 -4.90 -6.77
C CYS A 98 11.13 -3.61 -6.28
N LEU A 99 12.23 -3.73 -5.51
CA LEU A 99 12.98 -2.57 -5.05
C LEU A 99 13.48 -1.73 -6.21
N HIS A 100 14.08 -2.36 -7.23
CA HIS A 100 14.61 -1.67 -8.41
C HIS A 100 13.51 -0.89 -9.16
N ASP A 101 12.33 -1.49 -9.36
CA ASP A 101 11.21 -0.83 -10.04
C ASP A 101 10.70 0.37 -9.23
N LEU A 102 10.53 0.22 -7.91
CA LEU A 102 10.09 1.30 -7.04
C LEU A 102 11.09 2.46 -7.00
N LEU A 103 12.39 2.17 -6.82
CA LEU A 103 13.42 3.22 -6.79
C LEU A 103 13.53 3.96 -8.13
N GLY A 104 13.38 3.25 -9.26
CA GLY A 104 13.33 3.87 -10.58
C GLY A 104 12.17 4.87 -10.71
N ARG A 105 10.98 4.51 -10.25
CA ARG A 105 9.77 5.36 -10.28
C ARG A 105 9.89 6.57 -9.35
N VAL A 106 10.42 6.37 -8.15
CA VAL A 106 10.68 7.46 -7.20
C VAL A 106 11.69 8.45 -7.77
N GLY A 107 12.76 7.96 -8.38
CA GLY A 107 13.78 8.79 -9.02
C GLY A 107 13.24 9.63 -10.18
N GLN A 108 12.22 9.15 -10.89
CA GLN A 108 11.52 9.88 -11.95
C GLN A 108 10.41 10.80 -11.42
N ARG A 109 10.17 10.80 -10.10
CA ARG A 109 9.07 11.51 -9.43
C ARG A 109 7.67 11.06 -9.86
N ASP A 110 7.55 9.81 -10.30
CA ASP A 110 6.26 9.20 -10.66
C ASP A 110 5.37 8.95 -9.43
N TYR A 111 5.98 8.94 -8.23
CA TYR A 111 5.28 8.73 -6.97
C TYR A 111 5.36 9.95 -6.04
N PRO A 112 4.26 10.28 -5.34
CA PRO A 112 4.22 11.35 -4.35
C PRO A 112 4.84 10.91 -3.01
N MET A 113 5.96 10.19 -3.04
CA MET A 113 6.64 9.70 -1.83
C MET A 113 8.14 9.91 -1.88
N ASP A 114 8.75 9.91 -0.70
CA ASP A 114 10.18 9.82 -0.48
C ASP A 114 10.48 8.51 0.26
N VAL A 115 11.53 7.81 -0.15
CA VAL A 115 12.00 6.62 0.56
C VAL A 115 12.91 7.07 1.71
N ALA A 116 12.49 6.81 2.94
CA ALA A 116 13.25 7.19 4.14
C ALA A 116 14.48 6.30 4.32
N CYS A 117 14.30 5.00 4.19
CA CYS A 117 15.39 4.02 4.21
C CYS A 117 14.95 2.68 3.59
N VAL A 118 15.93 1.80 3.38
CA VAL A 118 15.71 0.40 3.02
C VAL A 118 16.22 -0.48 4.15
N ILE A 119 15.42 -1.46 4.59
CA ILE A 119 15.80 -2.44 5.61
C ILE A 119 15.88 -3.81 4.95
N GLY A 120 17.02 -4.46 5.04
CA GLY A 120 17.24 -5.78 4.46
C GLY A 120 17.79 -6.78 5.43
N ASN A 121 17.32 -8.04 5.33
CA ASN A 121 17.86 -9.14 6.13
C ASN A 121 19.06 -9.86 5.46
N HIS A 122 19.54 -9.32 4.34
CA HIS A 122 20.75 -9.71 3.61
C HIS A 122 21.39 -8.45 3.01
N GLU A 123 22.70 -8.52 2.76
CA GLU A 123 23.47 -7.40 2.19
C GLU A 123 23.34 -7.27 0.66
N ASP A 124 22.71 -8.23 0.01
CA ASP A 124 22.65 -8.34 -1.46
C ASP A 124 22.11 -7.06 -2.15
N LEU A 125 21.19 -6.35 -1.51
CA LEU A 125 20.51 -5.17 -2.09
C LEU A 125 21.05 -3.83 -1.57
N ARG A 126 22.03 -3.83 -0.64
CA ARG A 126 22.69 -2.62 -0.15
C ARG A 126 23.24 -1.76 -1.29
N PRO A 127 24.02 -2.30 -2.25
CA PRO A 127 24.57 -1.47 -3.31
C PRO A 127 23.50 -0.78 -4.15
N MET A 128 22.33 -1.40 -4.29
CA MET A 128 21.21 -0.81 -5.03
C MET A 128 20.60 0.38 -4.28
N ALA A 129 20.38 0.28 -2.98
CA ALA A 129 19.87 1.38 -2.16
C ALA A 129 20.86 2.55 -2.11
N GLU A 130 22.14 2.27 -1.85
CA GLU A 130 23.20 3.28 -1.76
C GLU A 130 23.43 4.01 -3.10
N ALA A 131 23.29 3.32 -4.24
CA ALA A 131 23.37 3.95 -5.56
C ALA A 131 22.25 4.99 -5.82
N HIS A 132 21.14 4.92 -5.05
CA HIS A 132 20.07 5.92 -5.05
C HIS A 132 20.18 6.92 -3.90
N GLY A 133 21.29 6.92 -3.15
CA GLY A 133 21.52 7.83 -2.01
C GLY A 133 20.67 7.51 -0.78
N LEU A 134 20.23 6.27 -0.64
CA LEU A 134 19.37 5.83 0.47
C LEU A 134 20.19 5.08 1.52
N ASP A 135 19.84 5.29 2.79
CA ASP A 135 20.37 4.49 3.89
C ASP A 135 19.86 3.05 3.82
N TYR A 136 20.76 2.10 4.04
CA TYR A 136 20.46 0.69 4.07
C TYR A 136 20.79 0.09 5.44
N HIS A 137 19.76 -0.33 6.16
CA HIS A 137 19.89 -1.00 7.45
C HIS A 137 19.93 -2.51 7.25
N TYR A 138 21.03 -3.15 7.65
CA TYR A 138 21.16 -4.59 7.63
C TYR A 138 20.74 -5.19 8.97
N VAL A 139 19.62 -5.88 8.98
CA VAL A 139 19.07 -6.57 10.16
C VAL A 139 19.00 -8.07 9.87
N PRO A 140 19.99 -8.88 10.29
CA PRO A 140 20.02 -10.32 10.04
C PRO A 140 18.94 -11.04 10.85
N PHE A 141 18.27 -12.03 10.23
CA PHE A 141 17.26 -12.85 10.88
C PHE A 141 17.81 -14.23 11.22
N PRO A 142 18.13 -14.52 12.52
CA PRO A 142 18.50 -15.85 12.98
C PRO A 142 17.37 -16.86 12.78
N LYS A 143 17.70 -18.15 12.80
CA LYS A 143 16.69 -19.20 12.62
C LYS A 143 15.86 -19.47 13.88
N ASP A 144 16.40 -19.16 15.05
CA ASP A 144 15.73 -19.36 16.33
C ASP A 144 14.69 -18.26 16.61
N ALA A 145 13.68 -18.59 17.41
CA ALA A 145 12.56 -17.69 17.68
C ALA A 145 12.97 -16.41 18.45
N VAL A 146 13.93 -16.53 19.38
CA VAL A 146 14.38 -15.38 20.18
C VAL A 146 15.15 -14.40 19.32
N GLY A 147 16.07 -14.92 18.48
CA GLY A 147 16.82 -14.10 17.54
C GLY A 147 15.92 -13.42 16.51
N LYS A 148 14.93 -14.15 15.97
CA LYS A 148 13.94 -13.53 15.07
C LYS A 148 13.16 -12.41 15.74
N ARG A 149 12.73 -12.60 16.99
CA ARG A 149 12.00 -11.56 17.72
C ARG A 149 12.86 -10.30 17.87
N LYS A 150 14.12 -10.44 18.29
CA LYS A 150 15.05 -9.30 18.42
C LYS A 150 15.25 -8.58 17.08
N ALA A 151 15.36 -9.32 15.98
CA ALA A 151 15.47 -8.73 14.65
C ALA A 151 14.22 -7.93 14.28
N PHE A 152 13.03 -8.41 14.62
CA PHE A 152 11.80 -7.64 14.42
C PHE A 152 11.70 -6.43 15.33
N ASP A 153 12.18 -6.52 16.57
CA ASP A 153 12.24 -5.37 17.47
C ASP A 153 13.15 -4.26 16.90
N GLU A 154 14.34 -4.63 16.37
CA GLU A 154 15.25 -3.71 15.70
C GLU A 154 14.63 -3.11 14.43
N VAL A 155 13.95 -3.91 13.60
CA VAL A 155 13.20 -3.39 12.44
C VAL A 155 12.14 -2.39 12.89
N ALA A 156 11.42 -2.68 13.97
CA ALA A 156 10.37 -1.79 14.49
C ALA A 156 10.95 -0.47 15.01
N GLU A 157 12.08 -0.49 15.70
CA GLU A 157 12.77 0.71 16.15
C GLU A 157 13.18 1.60 14.96
N ILE A 158 13.79 1.02 13.92
CA ILE A 158 14.17 1.76 12.71
C ILE A 158 12.93 2.37 12.03
N VAL A 159 11.84 1.61 11.92
CA VAL A 159 10.59 2.11 11.31
C VAL A 159 10.00 3.25 12.14
N ASP A 160 9.99 3.13 13.47
CA ASP A 160 9.46 4.16 14.37
C ASP A 160 10.26 5.48 14.28
N ASP A 161 11.59 5.40 14.19
CA ASP A 161 12.47 6.57 14.06
C ASP A 161 12.19 7.37 12.78
N HIS A 162 11.71 6.71 11.74
CA HIS A 162 11.37 7.37 10.47
C HIS A 162 9.91 7.83 10.38
N ASP A 163 9.00 7.30 11.22
CA ASP A 163 7.55 7.56 11.18
C ASP A 163 6.99 7.56 9.75
N PRO A 164 6.99 6.42 9.05
CA PRO A 164 6.56 6.37 7.66
C PRO A 164 5.03 6.34 7.52
N ASP A 165 4.54 6.83 6.39
CA ASP A 165 3.16 6.69 5.94
C ASP A 165 2.90 5.31 5.32
N ALA A 166 3.93 4.68 4.74
CA ALA A 166 3.86 3.36 4.14
C ALA A 166 5.07 2.49 4.51
N ILE A 167 4.82 1.21 4.79
CA ILE A 167 5.84 0.19 5.03
C ILE A 167 5.68 -0.85 3.94
N VAL A 168 6.64 -0.92 3.01
CA VAL A 168 6.52 -1.72 1.81
C VAL A 168 7.32 -3.01 1.96
N LEU A 169 6.66 -4.15 2.05
CA LEU A 169 7.31 -5.46 2.05
C LEU A 169 7.57 -5.89 0.59
N ALA A 170 8.68 -5.40 0.03
CA ALA A 170 9.09 -5.66 -1.35
C ALA A 170 9.87 -6.98 -1.44
N LYS A 171 9.17 -8.10 -1.38
CA LYS A 171 9.74 -9.45 -1.25
C LYS A 171 10.52 -9.64 0.06
N PHE A 172 9.99 -9.10 1.14
CA PHE A 172 10.50 -9.36 2.48
C PHE A 172 10.00 -10.71 2.96
N MET A 173 10.84 -11.73 2.83
CA MET A 173 10.47 -13.13 3.04
C MET A 173 10.49 -13.53 4.53
N GLN A 174 10.06 -12.63 5.41
CA GLN A 174 9.85 -12.88 6.84
C GLN A 174 8.38 -12.62 7.17
N ILE A 175 7.79 -13.47 7.98
CA ILE A 175 6.40 -13.33 8.45
C ILE A 175 6.39 -12.35 9.60
N LEU A 176 5.70 -11.23 9.45
CA LEU A 176 5.56 -10.23 10.51
C LEU A 176 4.87 -10.84 11.73
N PRO A 177 5.34 -10.56 12.95
CA PRO A 177 4.65 -10.97 14.17
C PRO A 177 3.32 -10.18 14.33
N PRO A 178 2.32 -10.75 15.03
CA PRO A 178 0.98 -10.15 15.15
C PRO A 178 0.99 -8.71 15.67
N ASP A 179 1.81 -8.43 16.67
CA ASP A 179 1.92 -7.08 17.26
C ASP A 179 2.42 -6.02 16.25
N LEU A 180 3.32 -6.39 15.33
CA LEU A 180 3.74 -5.47 14.26
C LEU A 180 2.67 -5.35 13.16
N CYS A 181 1.93 -6.41 12.86
CA CYS A 181 0.80 -6.31 11.95
C CYS A 181 -0.27 -5.35 12.49
N GLU A 182 -0.58 -5.42 13.79
CA GLU A 182 -1.51 -4.49 14.45
C GLU A 182 -0.96 -3.06 14.49
N LYS A 183 0.31 -2.89 14.87
CA LYS A 183 0.98 -1.59 14.94
C LYS A 183 1.02 -0.88 13.58
N TRP A 184 1.24 -1.61 12.52
CA TRP A 184 1.37 -1.09 11.15
C TRP A 184 0.10 -1.29 10.32
N ALA A 185 -1.04 -1.54 10.96
CA ALA A 185 -2.32 -1.72 10.28
C ALA A 185 -2.64 -0.53 9.35
N GLY A 186 -3.01 -0.85 8.11
CA GLY A 186 -3.29 0.14 7.07
C GLY A 186 -2.06 0.87 6.50
N LYS A 187 -0.84 0.59 7.00
CA LYS A 187 0.43 1.13 6.48
C LYS A 187 1.33 0.06 5.86
N ALA A 188 1.27 -1.19 6.35
CA ALA A 188 2.10 -2.29 5.86
C ALA A 188 1.49 -2.93 4.62
N ILE A 189 2.18 -2.81 3.48
CA ILE A 189 1.75 -3.30 2.17
C ILE A 189 2.70 -4.40 1.73
N ASN A 190 2.16 -5.57 1.43
CA ASN A 190 2.91 -6.75 1.00
C ASN A 190 2.67 -7.09 -0.46
N ILE A 191 3.71 -7.55 -1.15
CA ILE A 191 3.57 -8.23 -2.44
C ILE A 191 3.68 -9.74 -2.25
N HIS A 192 2.59 -10.43 -2.53
CA HIS A 192 2.53 -11.89 -2.54
C HIS A 192 2.63 -12.42 -3.97
N HIS A 193 3.47 -13.43 -4.15
CA HIS A 193 3.82 -13.97 -5.46
C HIS A 193 2.86 -15.06 -5.95
N SER A 194 1.57 -14.92 -5.66
CA SER A 194 0.47 -15.69 -6.26
C SER A 194 -0.81 -14.87 -6.36
N PHE A 195 -1.74 -15.36 -7.15
CA PHE A 195 -3.09 -14.81 -7.21
C PHE A 195 -3.90 -15.37 -6.03
N LEU A 196 -3.93 -14.63 -4.92
CA LEU A 196 -4.66 -15.02 -3.72
C LEU A 196 -6.17 -15.18 -4.00
N PRO A 197 -6.83 -16.15 -3.38
CA PRO A 197 -6.36 -17.06 -2.32
C PRO A 197 -5.67 -18.34 -2.82
N SER A 198 -5.21 -18.39 -4.07
CA SER A 198 -4.56 -19.57 -4.65
C SER A 198 -3.07 -19.65 -4.31
N PHE A 199 -2.56 -20.87 -4.10
CA PHE A 199 -1.12 -21.14 -3.89
C PHE A 199 -0.48 -20.36 -2.75
N MET A 200 -1.14 -20.32 -1.60
CA MET A 200 -0.57 -19.77 -0.37
C MET A 200 0.66 -20.57 0.07
N GLY A 201 1.59 -19.89 0.76
CA GLY A 201 2.77 -20.50 1.34
C GLY A 201 3.97 -20.56 0.39
N ALA A 202 4.88 -21.55 0.63
CA ALA A 202 6.18 -21.60 -0.02
C ALA A 202 6.14 -22.13 -1.46
N ARG A 203 7.00 -21.59 -2.34
CA ARG A 203 7.25 -22.04 -3.72
C ARG A 203 6.01 -22.10 -4.61
N PRO A 204 5.20 -21.04 -4.71
CA PRO A 204 3.95 -21.04 -5.48
C PRO A 204 4.16 -21.34 -6.96
N TYR A 205 5.24 -20.93 -7.58
CA TYR A 205 5.54 -21.26 -8.99
C TYR A 205 5.76 -22.75 -9.22
N ASN A 206 6.37 -23.47 -8.26
CA ASN A 206 6.49 -24.92 -8.35
C ASN A 206 5.13 -25.61 -8.17
N GLN A 207 4.29 -25.11 -7.26
CA GLN A 207 2.93 -25.59 -7.07
C GLN A 207 2.09 -25.37 -8.35
N ALA A 208 2.16 -24.18 -8.93
CA ALA A 208 1.49 -23.79 -10.16
C ALA A 208 1.91 -24.70 -11.34
N TYR A 209 3.21 -24.95 -11.49
CA TYR A 209 3.74 -25.86 -12.51
C TYR A 209 3.22 -27.28 -12.34
N THR A 210 3.34 -27.85 -11.13
CA THR A 210 2.89 -29.21 -10.83
C THR A 210 1.38 -29.36 -11.06
N ARG A 211 0.59 -28.33 -10.73
CA ARG A 211 -0.85 -28.31 -10.95
C ARG A 211 -1.23 -28.13 -12.42
N GLY A 212 -0.29 -27.66 -13.27
CA GLY A 212 -0.55 -27.42 -14.69
C GLY A 212 -1.51 -26.26 -14.96
N VAL A 213 -1.44 -25.20 -14.14
CA VAL A 213 -2.29 -24.00 -14.27
C VAL A 213 -2.06 -23.29 -15.61
N LYS A 214 -3.00 -22.46 -15.99
CA LYS A 214 -2.94 -21.66 -17.23
C LYS A 214 -2.73 -20.16 -16.93
N LEU A 215 -2.82 -19.79 -15.67
CA LEU A 215 -2.58 -18.44 -15.18
C LEU A 215 -1.71 -18.52 -13.92
N ILE A 216 -0.77 -17.61 -13.80
CA ILE A 216 -0.07 -17.26 -12.57
C ILE A 216 -0.32 -15.78 -12.30
N GLY A 217 -0.05 -15.31 -11.09
CA GLY A 217 -0.28 -13.90 -10.79
C GLY A 217 0.44 -13.45 -9.54
N ALA A 218 0.15 -12.22 -9.16
CA ALA A 218 0.63 -11.59 -7.94
C ALA A 218 -0.50 -10.83 -7.26
N THR A 219 -0.37 -10.63 -5.95
CA THR A 219 -1.34 -9.90 -5.14
C THR A 219 -0.62 -8.89 -4.26
N CYS A 220 -1.02 -7.63 -4.34
CA CYS A 220 -0.67 -6.59 -3.38
C CYS A 220 -1.79 -6.47 -2.36
N HIS A 221 -1.48 -6.58 -1.07
CA HIS A 221 -2.47 -6.54 0.01
C HIS A 221 -1.89 -5.88 1.26
N PHE A 222 -2.74 -5.43 2.15
CA PHE A 222 -2.28 -5.02 3.48
C PHE A 222 -1.86 -6.25 4.30
N ALA A 223 -0.76 -6.12 5.03
CA ALA A 223 -0.33 -7.17 5.96
C ALA A 223 -1.24 -7.15 7.19
N THR A 224 -1.71 -8.34 7.59
CA THR A 224 -2.55 -8.58 8.77
C THR A 224 -1.97 -9.72 9.60
N THR A 225 -2.58 -9.99 10.76
CA THR A 225 -2.22 -11.12 11.62
C THR A 225 -2.41 -12.47 10.94
N ASP A 226 -3.38 -12.55 10.03
CA ASP A 226 -3.64 -13.74 9.23
C ASP A 226 -2.76 -13.70 7.97
N LEU A 227 -1.87 -14.70 7.87
CA LEU A 227 -0.86 -14.75 6.81
C LEU A 227 -1.52 -14.82 5.43
N ASP A 228 -1.13 -13.89 4.55
CA ASP A 228 -1.60 -13.78 3.17
C ASP A 228 -3.14 -13.64 3.02
N ASP A 229 -3.85 -13.19 4.06
CA ASP A 229 -5.31 -13.03 4.09
C ASP A 229 -5.77 -11.60 4.39
N GLY A 230 -4.90 -10.62 4.23
CA GLY A 230 -5.24 -9.21 4.42
C GLY A 230 -6.02 -8.60 3.24
N PRO A 231 -6.63 -7.41 3.43
CA PRO A 231 -7.40 -6.71 2.41
C PRO A 231 -6.58 -6.54 1.12
N ILE A 232 -7.13 -7.06 0.01
CA ILE A 232 -6.47 -7.03 -1.30
C ILE A 232 -6.56 -5.62 -1.87
N ILE A 233 -5.42 -5.09 -2.34
CA ILE A 233 -5.32 -3.79 -2.97
C ILE A 233 -5.32 -3.92 -4.48
N GLU A 234 -4.47 -4.80 -5.03
CA GLU A 234 -4.29 -4.94 -6.46
C GLU A 234 -3.89 -6.38 -6.80
N GLN A 235 -4.36 -6.86 -7.92
CA GLN A 235 -4.01 -8.18 -8.44
C GLN A 235 -3.81 -8.13 -9.94
N ASP A 236 -2.92 -9.00 -10.44
CA ASP A 236 -2.78 -9.21 -11.88
C ASP A 236 -2.41 -10.66 -12.17
N VAL A 237 -2.73 -11.10 -13.38
CA VAL A 237 -2.48 -12.47 -13.84
C VAL A 237 -1.78 -12.49 -15.19
N ILE A 238 -0.92 -13.46 -15.37
CA ILE A 238 -0.21 -13.71 -16.63
C ILE A 238 -0.56 -15.10 -17.14
N ARG A 239 -0.86 -15.20 -18.43
CA ARG A 239 -1.10 -16.49 -19.09
C ARG A 239 0.22 -17.23 -19.26
N VAL A 240 0.19 -18.53 -18.90
CA VAL A 240 1.30 -19.46 -19.03
C VAL A 240 0.88 -20.73 -19.76
N THR A 241 1.86 -21.49 -20.23
CA THR A 241 1.62 -22.69 -21.03
C THR A 241 2.35 -23.90 -20.44
N HIS A 242 2.09 -25.08 -20.99
CA HIS A 242 2.80 -26.30 -20.61
C HIS A 242 4.30 -26.30 -21.02
N LYS A 243 4.74 -25.33 -21.82
CA LYS A 243 6.14 -25.19 -22.25
C LYS A 243 6.98 -24.42 -21.24
N ASP A 244 6.33 -23.68 -20.33
CA ASP A 244 6.99 -22.82 -19.35
C ASP A 244 7.45 -23.66 -18.15
N SER A 245 8.75 -23.72 -17.94
CA SER A 245 9.35 -24.38 -16.77
C SER A 245 9.08 -23.57 -15.47
N PRO A 246 9.28 -24.17 -14.27
CA PRO A 246 9.17 -23.41 -13.02
C PRO A 246 10.06 -22.15 -12.98
N THR A 247 11.24 -22.21 -13.56
CA THR A 247 12.15 -21.06 -13.67
C THR A 247 11.57 -19.96 -14.56
N GLU A 248 10.95 -20.36 -15.66
CA GLU A 248 10.28 -19.42 -16.56
C GLU A 248 9.05 -18.79 -15.90
N LEU A 249 8.23 -19.60 -15.21
CA LEU A 249 7.11 -19.09 -14.42
C LEU A 249 7.57 -18.05 -13.38
N GLN A 250 8.68 -18.29 -12.70
CA GLN A 250 9.25 -17.35 -11.75
C GLN A 250 9.73 -16.07 -12.45
N ARG A 251 10.38 -16.18 -13.61
CA ARG A 251 10.85 -15.03 -14.39
C ARG A 251 9.70 -14.12 -14.80
N VAL A 252 8.65 -14.70 -15.38
CA VAL A 252 7.46 -13.97 -15.83
C VAL A 252 6.67 -13.42 -14.63
N GLY A 253 6.61 -14.20 -13.54
CA GLY A 253 5.93 -13.80 -12.31
C GLY A 253 6.54 -12.55 -11.66
N ARG A 254 7.87 -12.37 -11.74
CA ARG A 254 8.54 -11.14 -11.26
C ARG A 254 8.06 -9.88 -11.98
N ASP A 255 7.65 -9.99 -13.24
CA ASP A 255 7.11 -8.85 -13.99
C ASP A 255 5.72 -8.47 -13.47
N ALA A 256 4.86 -9.45 -13.15
CA ALA A 256 3.60 -9.19 -12.47
C ALA A 256 3.80 -8.59 -11.08
N GLU A 257 4.70 -9.17 -10.28
CA GLU A 257 4.99 -8.70 -8.91
C GLU A 257 5.39 -7.22 -8.88
N LYS A 258 6.27 -6.77 -9.78
CA LYS A 258 6.67 -5.36 -9.90
C LYS A 258 5.48 -4.45 -10.18
N GLN A 259 4.68 -4.81 -11.18
CA GLN A 259 3.56 -3.98 -11.64
C GLN A 259 2.45 -3.90 -10.60
N VAL A 260 2.10 -5.03 -9.99
CA VAL A 260 1.05 -5.14 -8.98
C VAL A 260 1.44 -4.34 -7.72
N LEU A 261 2.68 -4.50 -7.24
CA LEU A 261 3.16 -3.71 -6.11
C LEU A 261 3.16 -2.21 -6.43
N ALA A 262 3.64 -1.85 -7.61
CA ALA A 262 3.70 -0.45 -8.03
C ALA A 262 2.30 0.18 -8.11
N ARG A 263 1.32 -0.48 -8.75
CA ARG A 263 -0.06 0.02 -8.82
C ARG A 263 -0.70 0.12 -7.44
N GLY A 264 -0.59 -0.95 -6.63
CA GLY A 264 -1.17 -0.98 -5.29
C GLY A 264 -0.57 0.09 -4.36
N LEU A 265 0.74 0.29 -4.41
CA LEU A 265 1.39 1.35 -3.64
C LEU A 265 0.95 2.75 -4.13
N ARG A 266 0.79 2.97 -5.44
CA ARG A 266 0.27 4.24 -5.98
C ARG A 266 -1.12 4.54 -5.42
N PHE A 267 -2.04 3.58 -5.45
CA PHE A 267 -3.38 3.76 -4.89
C PHE A 267 -3.34 4.15 -3.41
N HIS A 268 -2.43 3.54 -2.65
CA HIS A 268 -2.25 3.89 -1.23
C HIS A 268 -1.74 5.32 -1.05
N LEU A 269 -0.70 5.72 -1.80
CA LEU A 269 -0.08 7.04 -1.70
C LEU A 269 -1.00 8.18 -2.17
N GLU A 270 -1.97 7.87 -3.03
CA GLU A 270 -2.94 8.84 -3.57
C GLU A 270 -4.30 8.81 -2.82
N ASP A 271 -4.37 8.12 -1.66
CA ASP A 271 -5.60 7.95 -0.88
C ASP A 271 -6.79 7.43 -1.71
N ARG A 272 -6.53 6.45 -2.57
CA ARG A 272 -7.54 5.80 -3.42
C ARG A 272 -8.11 4.53 -2.82
N ILE A 273 -7.59 4.10 -1.66
CA ILE A 273 -7.97 2.84 -1.00
C ILE A 273 -8.78 3.13 0.25
N LEU A 274 -10.00 2.65 0.30
CA LEU A 274 -10.83 2.66 1.49
C LEU A 274 -11.04 1.21 1.96
N VAL A 275 -10.58 0.90 3.16
CA VAL A 275 -10.63 -0.45 3.72
C VAL A 275 -11.94 -0.63 4.52
N TYR A 276 -12.66 -1.71 4.24
CA TYR A 276 -13.86 -2.08 4.98
C TYR A 276 -13.88 -3.59 5.26
N GLY A 277 -13.69 -3.95 6.52
CA GLY A 277 -13.48 -5.35 6.90
C GLY A 277 -12.24 -5.91 6.19
N ASN A 278 -12.38 -7.07 5.53
CA ASN A 278 -11.31 -7.68 4.74
C ASN A 278 -11.41 -7.35 3.22
N ARG A 279 -12.04 -6.24 2.87
CA ARG A 279 -12.20 -5.78 1.49
C ARG A 279 -11.69 -4.36 1.33
N THR A 280 -11.40 -3.98 0.10
CA THR A 280 -11.06 -2.61 -0.27
C THR A 280 -12.04 -2.08 -1.30
N VAL A 281 -12.34 -0.78 -1.21
CA VAL A 281 -12.92 0.00 -2.30
C VAL A 281 -11.79 0.82 -2.89
N ILE A 282 -11.57 0.67 -4.20
CA ILE A 282 -10.49 1.36 -4.93
C ILE A 282 -11.13 2.35 -5.89
N PHE A 283 -10.74 3.60 -5.79
CA PHE A 283 -11.08 4.65 -6.75
C PHE A 283 -9.92 4.85 -7.72
N ASP A 284 -10.01 4.27 -8.91
CA ASP A 284 -8.97 4.24 -9.97
C ASP A 284 -9.17 5.30 -11.06
#